data_de98e3a2b2af5dcca292c4b95f476f0a
#
_entry.id   de98e3a2b2af5dcca292c4b95f476f0a
#
_cell.length_a   1.000
_cell.length_b   1.000
_cell.length_c   1.000
_cell.angle_alpha   90.00
_cell.angle_beta   90.00
_cell.angle_gamma   90.00
#
_symmetry.space_group_name_H-M   'P 1'
#
loop_
_entity.id
_entity.type
_entity.pdbx_description
1 polymer ?
#
loop_
_entity_poly.entity_id
_entity_poly.type
_entity_poly.pdbx_seq_one_letter_code
_entity_poly.pdbx_strand_id
1 'polypeptide(L)'
;TGLVGSPFSLITTDEGDLDSKLTTLDPNFSAVMVELMYQLGLKDGDTIAVLMTGSMPGANIAVLTACKALGVIPITITSVGASQWGANLVDFTWLDMESILFENGLISSRSIAASIGGRNDMGRLLSPSGRNLIMENINKHDLPLIRKERLADNIEHRMDLYGSIQSINKYDAIV
;
A
#
# COMPACT_ATOMS: atom_id res chain seq x y z
N THR A 1 4.58 18.88 -3.10
CA THR A 1 5.39 17.72 -2.70
C THR A 1 4.77 16.47 -3.33
N GLY A 2 5.58 15.56 -3.89
CA GLY A 2 5.07 14.36 -4.57
C GLY A 2 4.31 13.37 -3.68
N LEU A 3 4.32 13.54 -2.36
CA LEU A 3 3.64 12.69 -1.38
C LEU A 3 2.21 13.18 -1.03
N VAL A 4 1.82 14.36 -1.47
CA VAL A 4 0.45 14.87 -1.36
C VAL A 4 -0.07 15.07 -2.78
N GLY A 5 -1.10 14.34 -3.11
CA GLY A 5 -1.73 14.36 -4.42
C GLY A 5 -2.67 15.56 -4.62
N SER A 6 -3.62 15.40 -5.51
CA SER A 6 -4.61 16.42 -5.87
C SER A 6 -5.94 16.21 -5.14
N PRO A 7 -6.80 17.25 -5.10
CA PRO A 7 -8.16 17.09 -4.57
C PRO A 7 -9.00 16.11 -5.40
N PHE A 8 -8.67 15.96 -6.69
CA PHE A 8 -9.37 15.04 -7.58
C PHE A 8 -8.50 14.65 -8.77
N SER A 9 -8.62 13.39 -9.20
CA SER A 9 -8.10 12.85 -10.45
C SER A 9 -9.02 11.71 -10.95
N LEU A 10 -8.70 11.12 -12.10
CA LEU A 10 -9.45 9.98 -12.64
C LEU A 10 -9.31 8.70 -11.77
N ILE A 11 -8.31 8.63 -10.89
CA ILE A 11 -8.07 7.49 -9.99
C ILE A 11 -8.39 7.80 -8.52
N THR A 12 -9.06 8.93 -8.26
CA THR A 12 -9.54 9.28 -6.91
C THR A 12 -10.75 8.44 -6.56
N THR A 13 -10.65 7.64 -5.51
CA THR A 13 -11.65 6.63 -5.13
C THR A 13 -12.67 7.11 -4.12
N ASP A 14 -12.34 8.13 -3.32
CA ASP A 14 -13.21 8.64 -2.26
C ASP A 14 -12.72 10.01 -1.76
N GLU A 15 -13.50 10.64 -0.88
CA GLU A 15 -13.06 11.80 -0.12
C GLU A 15 -11.86 11.45 0.77
N GLY A 16 -11.06 12.46 1.08
CA GLY A 16 -9.88 12.33 1.94
C GLY A 16 -9.63 13.58 2.74
N ASP A 17 -9.08 13.41 3.94
CA ASP A 17 -8.70 14.48 4.84
C ASP A 17 -7.23 14.87 4.64
N LEU A 18 -6.98 16.14 4.29
CA LEU A 18 -5.63 16.63 4.00
C LEU A 18 -4.74 16.64 5.26
N ASP A 19 -5.30 17.03 6.41
CA ASP A 19 -4.51 17.14 7.66
C ASP A 19 -4.02 15.76 8.11
N SER A 20 -4.87 14.73 7.95
CA SER A 20 -4.46 13.33 8.16
C SER A 20 -3.31 12.91 7.25
N LYS A 21 -3.33 13.32 5.96
CA LYS A 21 -2.22 13.03 5.05
C LYS A 21 -0.93 13.73 5.50
N LEU A 22 -1.03 15.03 5.83
CA LEU A 22 0.11 15.83 6.30
C LEU A 22 0.70 15.28 7.59
N THR A 23 -0.13 14.83 8.52
CA THR A 23 0.31 14.21 9.79
C THR A 23 1.22 12.99 9.52
N THR A 24 0.90 12.16 8.53
CA THR A 24 1.72 10.98 8.21
C THR A 24 3.05 11.32 7.53
N LEU A 25 3.23 12.58 7.08
CA LEU A 25 4.49 13.05 6.49
C LEU A 25 5.49 13.57 7.54
N ASP A 26 5.08 13.73 8.79
CA ASP A 26 5.99 14.09 9.87
C ASP A 26 7.00 12.93 10.08
N PRO A 27 8.32 13.20 10.08
CA PRO A 27 9.33 12.17 10.31
C PRO A 27 9.14 11.38 11.61
N ASN A 28 8.55 12.01 12.65
CA ASN A 28 8.22 11.34 13.89
C ASN A 28 7.16 10.25 13.73
N PHE A 29 6.33 10.29 12.66
CA PHE A 29 5.35 9.24 12.40
C PHE A 29 6.03 7.89 12.14
N SER A 30 7.18 7.88 11.45
CA SER A 30 7.99 6.66 11.29
C SER A 30 8.54 6.15 12.63
N ALA A 31 8.94 7.05 13.54
CA ALA A 31 9.38 6.66 14.88
C ALA A 31 8.24 6.05 15.71
N VAL A 32 7.02 6.55 15.56
CA VAL A 32 5.82 5.94 16.17
C VAL A 32 5.60 4.52 15.64
N MET A 33 5.77 4.29 14.33
CA MET A 33 5.67 2.93 13.76
C MET A 33 6.73 1.97 14.33
N VAL A 34 7.97 2.44 14.48
CA VAL A 34 9.04 1.65 15.14
C VAL A 34 8.66 1.30 16.56
N GLU A 35 8.18 2.27 17.34
CA GLU A 35 7.75 2.06 18.73
C GLU A 35 6.60 1.04 18.83
N LEU A 36 5.56 1.16 17.98
CA LEU A 36 4.45 0.23 17.95
C LEU A 36 4.89 -1.21 17.59
N MET A 37 5.77 -1.36 16.61
CA MET A 37 6.33 -2.65 16.24
C MET A 37 7.17 -3.25 17.37
N TYR A 38 7.96 -2.42 18.05
CA TYR A 38 8.73 -2.84 19.21
C TYR A 38 7.84 -3.29 20.37
N GLN A 39 6.75 -2.58 20.66
CA GLN A 39 5.78 -2.96 21.69
C GLN A 39 5.06 -4.28 21.37
N LEU A 40 4.88 -4.61 20.08
CA LEU A 40 4.38 -5.91 19.63
C LEU A 40 5.42 -7.04 19.77
N GLY A 41 6.66 -6.71 20.12
CA GLY A 41 7.75 -7.67 20.27
C GLY A 41 8.37 -8.09 18.93
N LEU A 42 8.12 -7.35 17.84
CA LEU A 42 8.72 -7.62 16.54
C LEU A 42 10.24 -7.38 16.58
N LYS A 43 11.00 -8.24 15.93
CA LYS A 43 12.45 -8.26 15.91
C LYS A 43 12.99 -8.63 14.53
N ASP A 44 14.27 -8.55 14.37
CA ASP A 44 14.99 -8.90 13.13
C ASP A 44 14.64 -10.32 12.66
N GLY A 45 14.27 -10.43 11.40
CA GLY A 45 13.84 -11.66 10.73
C GLY A 45 12.36 -12.00 10.85
N ASP A 46 11.57 -11.32 11.71
CA ASP A 46 10.14 -11.53 11.80
C ASP A 46 9.47 -11.08 10.49
N THR A 47 8.38 -11.77 10.12
CA THR A 47 7.66 -11.50 8.87
C THR A 47 6.25 -11.01 9.16
N ILE A 48 5.86 -9.90 8.55
CA ILE A 48 4.52 -9.32 8.73
C ILE A 48 3.76 -9.21 7.40
N ALA A 49 2.43 -9.38 7.46
CA ALA A 49 1.56 -9.07 6.35
C ALA A 49 1.18 -7.59 6.39
N VAL A 50 1.35 -6.88 5.27
CA VAL A 50 1.07 -5.43 5.19
C VAL A 50 0.05 -5.16 4.09
N LEU A 51 -1.06 -4.50 4.46
CA LEU A 51 -2.13 -4.13 3.54
C LEU A 51 -2.03 -2.63 3.24
N MET A 52 -1.47 -2.28 2.10
CA MET A 52 -1.25 -0.89 1.73
C MET A 52 -2.36 -0.30 0.86
N THR A 53 -2.47 1.00 0.93
CA THR A 53 -3.38 1.78 0.09
C THR A 53 -2.66 2.99 -0.50
N GLY A 54 -2.99 3.35 -1.73
CA GLY A 54 -2.57 4.62 -2.32
C GLY A 54 -3.06 5.86 -1.56
N SER A 55 -4.05 5.69 -0.68
CA SER A 55 -4.63 6.79 0.08
C SER A 55 -3.69 7.44 1.10
N MET A 56 -2.70 6.72 1.63
CA MET A 56 -1.86 7.17 2.74
C MET A 56 -0.36 6.93 2.47
N PRO A 57 0.23 7.58 1.44
CA PRO A 57 1.62 7.32 1.06
C PRO A 57 2.63 7.60 2.19
N GLY A 58 2.39 8.62 3.03
CA GLY A 58 3.24 8.88 4.19
C GLY A 58 3.23 7.74 5.21
N ALA A 59 2.05 7.19 5.52
CA ALA A 59 1.92 6.04 6.41
C ALA A 59 2.59 4.79 5.82
N ASN A 60 2.43 4.55 4.52
CA ASN A 60 3.09 3.44 3.83
C ASN A 60 4.62 3.54 3.96
N ILE A 61 5.19 4.73 3.74
CA ILE A 61 6.64 4.98 3.93
C ILE A 61 7.03 4.72 5.37
N ALA A 62 6.25 5.22 6.33
CA ALA A 62 6.56 5.06 7.75
C ALA A 62 6.61 3.57 8.16
N VAL A 63 5.64 2.76 7.72
CA VAL A 63 5.62 1.32 7.98
C VAL A 63 6.82 0.62 7.34
N LEU A 64 7.10 0.86 6.05
CA LEU A 64 8.20 0.18 5.33
C LEU A 64 9.57 0.58 5.86
N THR A 65 9.76 1.85 6.23
CA THR A 65 11.03 2.31 6.82
C THR A 65 11.21 1.80 8.25
N ALA A 66 10.13 1.67 9.04
CA ALA A 66 10.17 1.03 10.35
C ALA A 66 10.53 -0.46 10.24
N CYS A 67 9.93 -1.19 9.31
CA CYS A 67 10.31 -2.58 9.01
C CYS A 67 11.80 -2.69 8.70
N LYS A 68 12.31 -1.82 7.82
CA LYS A 68 13.72 -1.81 7.46
C LYS A 68 14.62 -1.51 8.65
N ALA A 69 14.25 -0.55 9.51
CA ALA A 69 15.02 -0.18 10.69
C ALA A 69 15.12 -1.31 11.72
N LEU A 70 14.08 -2.13 11.85
CA LEU A 70 13.98 -3.26 12.77
C LEU A 70 14.43 -4.60 12.17
N GLY A 71 14.75 -4.66 10.87
CA GLY A 71 15.05 -5.92 10.17
C GLY A 71 13.82 -6.81 9.97
N VAL A 72 12.60 -6.25 10.12
CA VAL A 72 11.33 -6.95 9.88
C VAL A 72 11.06 -7.07 8.39
N ILE A 73 10.54 -8.20 7.93
CA ILE A 73 10.27 -8.52 6.53
C ILE A 73 8.80 -8.25 6.21
N PRO A 74 8.46 -7.15 5.53
CA PRO A 74 7.07 -6.88 5.13
C PRO A 74 6.73 -7.62 3.84
N ILE A 75 5.66 -8.38 3.86
CA ILE A 75 5.00 -8.92 2.66
C ILE A 75 3.80 -8.03 2.38
N THR A 76 3.84 -7.31 1.27
CA THR A 76 2.92 -6.20 1.00
C THR A 76 1.98 -6.50 -0.16
N ILE A 77 0.70 -6.22 0.00
CA ILE A 77 -0.30 -6.17 -1.09
C ILE A 77 -0.94 -4.78 -1.08
N THR A 78 -0.96 -4.13 -2.25
CA THR A 78 -1.38 -2.73 -2.38
C THR A 78 -2.71 -2.58 -3.11
N SER A 79 -3.57 -1.69 -2.61
CA SER A 79 -4.69 -1.10 -3.35
C SER A 79 -4.23 0.23 -3.95
N VAL A 80 -4.22 0.36 -5.29
CA VAL A 80 -3.58 1.50 -5.99
C VAL A 80 -4.44 2.75 -5.97
N GLY A 81 -5.76 2.62 -6.20
CA GLY A 81 -6.67 3.77 -6.15
C GLY A 81 -6.61 4.48 -4.80
N ALA A 82 -6.61 5.78 -4.82
CA ALA A 82 -6.34 6.60 -3.66
C ALA A 82 -7.49 7.60 -3.38
N SER A 83 -7.74 7.91 -2.12
CA SER A 83 -8.62 9.01 -1.74
C SER A 83 -7.99 10.36 -2.07
N GLN A 84 -8.77 11.45 -2.01
CA GLN A 84 -8.27 12.81 -2.15
C GLN A 84 -6.97 13.01 -1.38
N TRP A 85 -6.05 13.78 -1.95
CA TRP A 85 -4.74 14.12 -1.37
C TRP A 85 -3.80 12.92 -1.13
N GLY A 86 -4.21 11.69 -1.45
CA GLY A 86 -3.35 10.51 -1.45
C GLY A 86 -2.47 10.43 -2.71
N ALA A 87 -1.90 9.27 -3.01
CA ALA A 87 -1.14 9.00 -4.23
C ALA A 87 -2.06 8.84 -5.45
N ASN A 88 -2.88 9.86 -5.72
CA ASN A 88 -3.91 9.86 -6.74
C ASN A 88 -3.51 10.57 -8.04
N LEU A 89 -2.24 10.83 -8.27
CA LEU A 89 -1.75 11.32 -9.56
C LEU A 89 -1.59 10.13 -10.50
N VAL A 90 -2.19 10.22 -11.71
CA VAL A 90 -2.21 9.11 -12.68
C VAL A 90 -0.79 8.66 -13.07
N ASP A 91 0.11 9.62 -13.25
CA ASP A 91 1.49 9.38 -13.66
C ASP A 91 2.44 9.14 -12.47
N PHE A 92 1.94 9.22 -11.24
CA PHE A 92 2.74 9.06 -10.02
C PHE A 92 1.90 8.48 -8.88
N THR A 93 1.60 7.20 -8.96
CA THR A 93 0.84 6.43 -7.96
C THR A 93 1.73 5.97 -6.81
N TRP A 94 1.14 5.27 -5.84
CA TRP A 94 1.92 4.63 -4.78
C TRP A 94 2.94 3.60 -5.34
N LEU A 95 2.59 2.83 -6.37
CA LEU A 95 3.50 1.84 -6.96
C LEU A 95 4.74 2.51 -7.59
N ASP A 96 4.57 3.70 -8.18
CA ASP A 96 5.70 4.48 -8.71
C ASP A 96 6.59 4.98 -7.57
N MET A 97 5.99 5.48 -6.48
CA MET A 97 6.72 5.90 -5.29
C MET A 97 7.48 4.72 -4.65
N GLU A 98 6.80 3.59 -4.46
CA GLU A 98 7.36 2.36 -3.91
C GLU A 98 8.58 1.88 -4.71
N SER A 99 8.50 1.88 -6.05
CA SER A 99 9.62 1.51 -6.92
C SER A 99 10.83 2.42 -6.72
N ILE A 100 10.62 3.74 -6.71
CA ILE A 100 11.70 4.72 -6.47
C ILE A 100 12.34 4.50 -5.10
N LEU A 101 11.54 4.29 -4.07
CA LEU A 101 12.05 4.06 -2.71
C LEU A 101 12.88 2.76 -2.63
N PHE A 102 12.43 1.72 -3.30
CA PHE A 102 13.13 0.42 -3.35
C PHE A 102 14.44 0.53 -4.14
N GLU A 103 14.42 1.11 -5.34
CA GLU A 103 15.59 1.28 -6.21
C GLU A 103 16.69 2.13 -5.54
N ASN A 104 16.29 3.09 -4.70
CA ASN A 104 17.24 3.88 -3.90
C ASN A 104 17.59 3.25 -2.57
N GLY A 105 17.18 2.02 -2.31
CA GLY A 105 17.49 1.29 -1.09
C GLY A 105 16.88 1.90 0.17
N LEU A 106 15.80 2.68 0.08
CA LEU A 106 15.13 3.29 1.22
C LEU A 106 14.16 2.33 1.92
N ILE A 107 13.62 1.37 1.19
CA ILE A 107 12.80 0.26 1.69
C ILE A 107 13.39 -1.09 1.27
N SER A 108 13.02 -2.17 1.95
CA SER A 108 13.62 -3.51 1.74
C SER A 108 12.84 -4.40 0.77
N SER A 109 11.59 -4.07 0.47
CA SER A 109 10.71 -4.87 -0.39
C SER A 109 9.70 -4.02 -1.12
N ARG A 110 9.04 -4.60 -2.12
CA ARG A 110 7.92 -4.01 -2.85
C ARG A 110 6.69 -4.90 -2.73
N SER A 111 5.54 -4.37 -3.13
CA SER A 111 4.29 -5.12 -3.23
C SER A 111 4.44 -6.38 -4.09
N ILE A 112 3.85 -7.49 -3.63
CA ILE A 112 3.83 -8.78 -4.35
C ILE A 112 2.63 -8.90 -5.28
N ALA A 113 1.60 -8.10 -5.07
CA ALA A 113 0.41 -8.00 -5.90
C ALA A 113 -0.30 -6.67 -5.65
N ALA A 114 -1.20 -6.28 -6.55
CA ALA A 114 -1.97 -5.07 -6.38
C ALA A 114 -3.43 -5.23 -6.85
N SER A 115 -4.31 -4.40 -6.30
CA SER A 115 -5.71 -4.30 -6.72
C SER A 115 -6.06 -2.87 -7.15
N ILE A 116 -7.23 -2.71 -7.79
CA ILE A 116 -7.73 -1.40 -8.17
C ILE A 116 -7.99 -0.52 -6.94
N GLY A 117 -8.42 -1.11 -5.83
CA GLY A 117 -8.82 -0.37 -4.64
C GLY A 117 -10.22 0.25 -4.76
N GLY A 118 -10.50 1.20 -3.85
CA GLY A 118 -11.79 1.85 -3.77
C GLY A 118 -12.91 0.91 -3.32
N ARG A 119 -14.15 1.34 -3.48
CA ARG A 119 -15.31 0.61 -2.95
C ARG A 119 -15.37 -0.83 -3.47
N ASN A 120 -15.44 -1.79 -2.54
CA ASN A 120 -15.40 -3.23 -2.75
C ASN A 120 -14.12 -3.74 -3.44
N ASP A 121 -13.04 -2.99 -3.37
CA ASP A 121 -11.75 -3.31 -4.02
C ASP A 121 -11.83 -3.44 -5.55
N MET A 122 -12.82 -2.82 -6.16
CA MET A 122 -13.13 -2.91 -7.60
C MET A 122 -13.21 -1.56 -8.30
N GLY A 123 -12.88 -0.47 -7.61
CA GLY A 123 -13.01 0.89 -8.16
C GLY A 123 -14.45 1.24 -8.58
N ARG A 124 -15.48 0.81 -7.84
CA ARG A 124 -16.89 0.98 -8.26
C ARG A 124 -17.32 2.41 -8.46
N LEU A 125 -16.68 3.38 -7.81
CA LEU A 125 -16.94 4.80 -7.98
C LEU A 125 -16.07 5.44 -9.07
N LEU A 126 -15.10 4.70 -9.60
CA LEU A 126 -14.26 5.17 -10.70
C LEU A 126 -14.95 4.99 -12.06
N SER A 127 -14.67 5.91 -12.97
CA SER A 127 -15.02 5.72 -14.38
C SER A 127 -14.30 4.50 -14.97
N PRO A 128 -14.80 3.93 -16.09
CA PRO A 128 -14.05 2.89 -16.80
C PRO A 128 -12.62 3.30 -17.14
N SER A 129 -12.41 4.56 -17.56
CA SER A 129 -11.08 5.10 -17.86
C SER A 129 -10.18 5.12 -16.62
N GLY A 130 -10.70 5.57 -15.46
CA GLY A 130 -9.92 5.57 -14.22
C GLY A 130 -9.49 4.16 -13.78
N ARG A 131 -10.39 3.17 -13.91
CA ARG A 131 -10.02 1.76 -13.65
C ARG A 131 -8.95 1.25 -14.61
N ASN A 132 -9.05 1.59 -15.90
CA ASN A 132 -8.05 1.18 -16.89
C ASN A 132 -6.68 1.78 -16.58
N LEU A 133 -6.59 3.07 -16.24
CA LEU A 133 -5.34 3.73 -15.84
C LEU A 133 -4.68 3.03 -14.65
N ILE A 134 -5.45 2.62 -13.64
CA ILE A 134 -4.91 1.86 -12.51
C ILE A 134 -4.40 0.48 -12.97
N MET A 135 -5.14 -0.23 -13.80
CA MET A 135 -4.71 -1.55 -14.31
C MET A 135 -3.45 -1.44 -15.16
N GLU A 136 -3.34 -0.40 -15.99
CA GLU A 136 -2.14 -0.10 -16.77
C GLU A 136 -0.94 0.20 -15.85
N ASN A 137 -1.15 0.95 -14.77
CA ASN A 137 -0.10 1.22 -13.80
C ASN A 137 0.35 -0.08 -13.07
N ILE A 138 -0.58 -0.94 -12.65
CA ILE A 138 -0.26 -2.25 -12.04
C ILE A 138 0.58 -3.10 -13.01
N ASN A 139 0.16 -3.16 -14.28
CA ASN A 139 0.88 -3.89 -15.33
C ASN A 139 2.27 -3.31 -15.62
N LYS A 140 2.42 -1.98 -15.60
CA LYS A 140 3.72 -1.29 -15.74
C LYS A 140 4.75 -1.75 -14.69
N HIS A 141 4.28 -2.12 -13.50
CA HIS A 141 5.11 -2.60 -12.40
C HIS A 141 5.24 -4.13 -12.33
N ASP A 142 4.74 -4.84 -13.36
CA ASP A 142 4.78 -6.31 -13.47
C ASP A 142 4.14 -7.04 -12.27
N LEU A 143 3.08 -6.44 -11.68
CA LEU A 143 2.41 -6.99 -10.51
C LEU A 143 1.17 -7.81 -10.91
N PRO A 144 0.92 -8.96 -10.24
CA PRO A 144 -0.34 -9.66 -10.34
C PRO A 144 -1.52 -8.77 -9.94
N LEU A 145 -2.54 -8.67 -10.81
CA LEU A 145 -3.75 -7.93 -10.54
C LEU A 145 -4.76 -8.78 -9.74
N ILE A 146 -5.10 -8.32 -8.54
CA ILE A 146 -6.21 -8.87 -7.77
C ILE A 146 -7.50 -8.21 -8.24
N ARG A 147 -8.38 -9.01 -8.88
CA ARG A 147 -9.67 -8.52 -9.37
C ARG A 147 -10.67 -9.67 -9.44
N LYS A 148 -11.59 -9.73 -8.49
CA LYS A 148 -12.70 -10.67 -8.44
C LYS A 148 -14.02 -9.90 -8.40
N GLU A 149 -15.13 -10.54 -8.78
CA GLU A 149 -16.44 -9.87 -8.82
C GLU A 149 -16.99 -9.53 -7.43
N ARG A 150 -16.68 -10.34 -6.41
CA ARG A 150 -17.13 -10.14 -5.04
C ARG A 150 -15.96 -9.78 -4.14
N LEU A 151 -16.22 -8.93 -3.16
CA LEU A 151 -15.21 -8.54 -2.16
C LEU A 151 -14.67 -9.77 -1.39
N ALA A 152 -15.52 -10.72 -1.04
CA ALA A 152 -15.11 -11.94 -0.35
C ALA A 152 -14.04 -12.72 -1.16
N ASP A 153 -14.24 -12.84 -2.46
CA ASP A 153 -13.31 -13.56 -3.34
C ASP A 153 -11.97 -12.79 -3.51
N ASN A 154 -12.01 -11.44 -3.46
CA ASN A 154 -10.79 -10.63 -3.41
C ASN A 154 -10.02 -10.84 -2.09
N ILE A 155 -10.75 -10.93 -0.96
CA ILE A 155 -10.14 -11.20 0.35
C ILE A 155 -9.50 -12.60 0.35
N GLU A 156 -10.24 -13.62 -0.10
CA GLU A 156 -9.72 -14.99 -0.21
C GLU A 156 -8.44 -15.03 -1.07
N HIS A 157 -8.48 -14.41 -2.25
CA HIS A 157 -7.30 -14.36 -3.13
C HIS A 157 -6.10 -13.67 -2.46
N ARG A 158 -6.31 -12.58 -1.67
CA ARG A 158 -5.22 -11.96 -0.90
C ARG A 158 -4.66 -12.90 0.14
N MET A 159 -5.53 -13.63 0.85
CA MET A 159 -5.10 -14.63 1.83
C MET A 159 -4.32 -15.77 1.18
N ASP A 160 -4.72 -16.22 -0.01
CA ASP A 160 -3.97 -17.22 -0.80
C ASP A 160 -2.58 -16.70 -1.19
N LEU A 161 -2.48 -15.43 -1.61
CA LEU A 161 -1.19 -14.81 -1.95
C LEU A 161 -0.26 -14.73 -0.74
N TYR A 162 -0.74 -14.27 0.41
CA TYR A 162 0.04 -14.32 1.63
C TYR A 162 0.42 -15.76 2.01
N GLY A 163 -0.54 -16.68 1.90
CA GLY A 163 -0.33 -18.12 2.17
C GLY A 163 0.68 -18.80 1.24
N SER A 164 0.87 -18.28 0.02
CA SER A 164 1.86 -18.78 -0.93
C SER A 164 3.30 -18.42 -0.56
N ILE A 165 3.50 -17.33 0.21
CA ILE A 165 4.82 -16.91 0.69
C ILE A 165 5.20 -17.72 1.94
N GLN A 166 4.29 -17.79 2.90
CA GLN A 166 4.42 -18.64 4.08
C GLN A 166 3.05 -18.94 4.70
N SER A 167 2.97 -19.98 5.52
CA SER A 167 1.75 -20.30 6.27
C SER A 167 1.20 -19.09 7.01
N ILE A 168 -0.09 -18.80 6.91
CA ILE A 168 -0.74 -17.60 7.51
C ILE A 168 -0.46 -17.49 9.02
N ASN A 169 -0.44 -18.61 9.74
CA ASN A 169 -0.17 -18.64 11.18
C ASN A 169 1.29 -18.43 11.55
N LYS A 170 2.18 -18.20 10.59
CA LYS A 170 3.59 -17.87 10.79
C LYS A 170 3.92 -16.40 10.57
N TYR A 171 2.92 -15.60 10.20
CA TYR A 171 3.09 -14.14 10.20
C TYR A 171 3.07 -13.64 11.65
N ASP A 172 4.06 -12.85 12.03
CA ASP A 172 4.25 -12.34 13.38
C ASP A 172 3.30 -11.19 13.69
N ALA A 173 2.85 -10.46 12.66
CA ALA A 173 1.83 -9.43 12.76
C ALA A 173 1.12 -9.16 11.41
N ILE A 174 0.04 -8.38 11.46
CA ILE A 174 -0.68 -7.79 10.33
C ILE A 174 -0.77 -6.28 10.55
N VAL A 175 -0.46 -5.49 9.51
CA VAL A 175 -0.50 -4.01 9.52
C VAL A 175 -1.33 -3.50 8.34
#